data_1332c2cf5c3abe85df358550f3a4b0f6
#
_entry.id   1332c2cf5c3abe85df358550f3a4b0f6
#
_cell.length_a   1.000
_cell.length_b   1.000
_cell.length_c   1.000
_cell.angle_alpha   90.00
_cell.angle_beta   90.00
_cell.angle_gamma   90.00
#
_symmetry.space_group_name_H-M   'P 1'
#
loop_
_entity.id
_entity.type
_entity.pdbx_description
1 polymer ?
#
loop_
_entity_poly.entity_id
_entity_poly.type
_entity_poly.pdbx_seq_one_letter_code
_entity_poly.pdbx_strand_id
1 'polypeptide(L)'
;MCKKVNAMKTRWIILGIGILMAIFCVLFVCKSKNLANLYYAITIWSIIYTACVASYEFNKQREDIKLKYSINLVEYFDNEYLREVRDLTRALRDTCNEGEVASKVLKELIENIDNEDTRKIKEKCGISETKNLKRSLIYLFNYWQKVYTGIEYQAVNEKYIRHHLSKVFISQYKRFEPWLSENLSNNDKKQFEDLKNLCEYFTNNPI
;
A
#
# COMPACT_ATOMS: atom_id res chain seq x y z
N MET A 1 -18.44 5.79 0.19
CA MET A 1 -19.82 5.75 -0.32
C MET A 1 -19.91 5.59 -1.83
N CYS A 2 -19.16 6.31 -2.66
CA CYS A 2 -19.19 6.20 -4.15
C CYS A 2 -18.90 4.81 -4.75
N LYS A 3 -17.99 4.00 -4.18
CA LYS A 3 -17.68 2.66 -4.73
C LYS A 3 -18.84 1.65 -4.60
N LYS A 4 -19.62 1.72 -3.52
CA LYS A 4 -20.82 0.86 -3.35
C LYS A 4 -21.89 1.14 -4.41
N VAL A 5 -22.07 2.41 -4.77
CA VAL A 5 -23.04 2.84 -5.79
C VAL A 5 -22.63 2.36 -7.19
N ASN A 6 -21.32 2.42 -7.52
CA ASN A 6 -20.83 1.93 -8.81
C ASN A 6 -20.91 0.41 -8.94
N ALA A 7 -20.57 -0.34 -7.89
CA ALA A 7 -20.70 -1.80 -7.89
C ALA A 7 -22.17 -2.24 -8.02
N MET A 8 -23.10 -1.51 -7.42
CA MET A 8 -24.52 -1.77 -7.53
C MET A 8 -25.02 -1.45 -8.96
N LYS A 9 -24.60 -0.34 -9.54
CA LYS A 9 -24.93 0.01 -10.95
C LYS A 9 -24.41 -1.05 -11.94
N THR A 10 -23.18 -1.53 -11.76
CA THR A 10 -22.59 -2.56 -12.63
C THR A 10 -23.34 -3.89 -12.52
N ARG A 11 -23.78 -4.29 -11.33
CA ARG A 11 -24.63 -5.47 -11.15
C ARG A 11 -25.95 -5.35 -11.89
N TRP A 12 -26.62 -4.20 -11.80
CA TRP A 12 -27.87 -3.94 -12.53
C TRP A 12 -27.67 -3.92 -14.04
N ILE A 13 -26.54 -3.41 -14.52
CA ILE A 13 -26.21 -3.43 -15.96
C ILE A 13 -26.02 -4.88 -16.43
N ILE A 14 -25.26 -5.70 -15.71
CA ILE A 14 -25.05 -7.13 -16.05
C ILE A 14 -26.38 -7.87 -16.05
N LEU A 15 -27.23 -7.64 -15.05
CA LEU A 15 -28.56 -8.25 -14.93
C LEU A 15 -29.47 -7.79 -16.06
N GLY A 16 -29.45 -6.49 -16.40
CA GLY A 16 -30.18 -5.92 -17.51
C GLY A 16 -29.79 -6.49 -18.87
N ILE A 17 -28.47 -6.68 -19.11
CA ILE A 17 -27.96 -7.34 -20.32
C ILE A 17 -28.46 -8.80 -20.36
N GLY A 18 -28.41 -9.54 -19.24
CA GLY A 18 -28.94 -10.91 -19.19
C GLY A 18 -30.42 -11.01 -19.53
N ILE A 19 -31.24 -10.09 -19.01
CA ILE A 19 -32.70 -10.02 -19.32
C ILE A 19 -32.93 -9.65 -20.76
N LEU A 20 -32.28 -8.64 -21.33
CA LEU A 20 -32.40 -8.25 -22.74
C LEU A 20 -32.04 -9.39 -23.66
N MET A 21 -31.02 -10.15 -23.30
CA MET A 21 -30.61 -11.31 -24.08
C MET A 21 -31.62 -12.44 -24.01
N ALA A 22 -32.21 -12.70 -22.84
CA ALA A 22 -33.29 -13.69 -22.71
C ALA A 22 -34.50 -13.31 -23.60
N ILE A 23 -34.88 -12.04 -23.58
CA ILE A 23 -35.97 -11.51 -24.42
C ILE A 23 -35.61 -11.67 -25.90
N PHE A 24 -34.40 -11.33 -26.31
CA PHE A 24 -33.93 -11.47 -27.70
C PHE A 24 -33.97 -12.94 -28.16
N CYS A 25 -33.51 -13.87 -27.32
CA CYS A 25 -33.59 -15.31 -27.60
C CYS A 25 -35.03 -15.77 -27.79
N VAL A 26 -35.97 -15.34 -26.94
CA VAL A 26 -37.39 -15.69 -27.06
C VAL A 26 -37.98 -15.13 -28.38
N LEU A 27 -37.70 -13.88 -28.72
CA LEU A 27 -38.18 -13.27 -29.96
C LEU A 27 -37.58 -13.96 -31.20
N PHE A 28 -36.32 -14.37 -31.14
CA PHE A 28 -35.65 -15.09 -32.22
C PHE A 28 -36.24 -16.51 -32.39
N VAL A 29 -36.59 -17.19 -31.28
CA VAL A 29 -37.32 -18.47 -31.31
C VAL A 29 -38.65 -18.34 -32.05
N CYS A 30 -39.42 -17.33 -31.70
CA CYS A 30 -40.74 -17.12 -32.29
C CYS A 30 -40.65 -16.85 -33.80
N LYS A 31 -39.52 -16.34 -34.31
CA LYS A 31 -39.32 -15.96 -35.71
C LYS A 31 -38.54 -17.00 -36.54
N SER A 32 -37.75 -17.87 -35.92
CA SER A 32 -36.89 -18.85 -36.58
C SER A 32 -37.56 -20.21 -36.62
N LYS A 33 -37.74 -20.77 -37.82
CA LYS A 33 -38.24 -22.14 -38.01
C LYS A 33 -37.17 -23.23 -37.72
N ASN A 34 -35.92 -22.84 -37.37
CA ASN A 34 -34.82 -23.79 -37.19
C ASN A 34 -34.35 -23.81 -35.74
N LEU A 35 -34.81 -24.79 -34.97
CA LEU A 35 -34.53 -24.99 -33.55
C LEU A 35 -33.03 -25.23 -33.27
N ALA A 36 -32.27 -25.84 -34.19
CA ALA A 36 -30.86 -26.13 -34.01
C ALA A 36 -30.01 -24.85 -33.90
N ASN A 37 -30.25 -23.88 -34.80
CA ASN A 37 -29.54 -22.62 -34.80
C ASN A 37 -29.79 -21.79 -33.53
N LEU A 38 -30.99 -21.92 -32.97
CA LEU A 38 -31.37 -21.30 -31.74
C LEU A 38 -30.58 -21.89 -30.54
N TYR A 39 -30.51 -23.23 -30.46
CA TYR A 39 -29.76 -23.92 -29.40
C TYR A 39 -28.31 -23.48 -29.42
N TYR A 40 -27.66 -23.43 -30.58
CA TYR A 40 -26.28 -22.94 -30.70
C TYR A 40 -26.15 -21.47 -30.27
N ALA A 41 -27.05 -20.60 -30.65
CA ALA A 41 -27.04 -19.19 -30.26
C ALA A 41 -27.15 -19.04 -28.73
N ILE A 42 -28.10 -19.74 -28.08
CA ILE A 42 -28.27 -19.71 -26.63
C ILE A 42 -27.02 -20.22 -25.93
N THR A 43 -26.42 -21.31 -26.42
CA THR A 43 -25.22 -21.90 -25.84
C THR A 43 -24.03 -20.93 -25.89
N ILE A 44 -23.76 -20.33 -27.06
CA ILE A 44 -22.68 -19.37 -27.23
C ILE A 44 -22.88 -18.17 -26.32
N TRP A 45 -24.08 -17.62 -26.23
CA TRP A 45 -24.37 -16.48 -25.37
C TRP A 45 -24.27 -16.80 -23.88
N SER A 46 -24.70 -17.99 -23.48
CA SER A 46 -24.52 -18.46 -22.07
C SER A 46 -23.05 -18.53 -21.69
N ILE A 47 -22.20 -19.01 -22.60
CA ILE A 47 -20.74 -19.06 -22.38
C ILE A 47 -20.17 -17.65 -22.26
N ILE A 48 -20.52 -16.74 -23.18
CA ILE A 48 -20.04 -15.33 -23.14
C ILE A 48 -20.51 -14.65 -21.85
N TYR A 49 -21.78 -14.78 -21.51
CA TYR A 49 -22.32 -14.18 -20.28
C TYR A 49 -21.62 -14.70 -19.03
N THR A 50 -21.43 -16.01 -18.92
CA THR A 50 -20.73 -16.63 -17.79
C THR A 50 -19.29 -16.15 -17.70
N ALA A 51 -18.58 -16.04 -18.83
CA ALA A 51 -17.22 -15.51 -18.88
C ALA A 51 -17.15 -14.03 -18.43
N CYS A 52 -18.11 -13.20 -18.83
CA CYS A 52 -18.19 -11.80 -18.39
C CYS A 52 -18.44 -11.69 -16.89
N VAL A 53 -19.39 -12.47 -16.35
CA VAL A 53 -19.68 -12.49 -14.91
C VAL A 53 -18.47 -12.99 -14.11
N ALA A 54 -17.84 -14.08 -14.56
CA ALA A 54 -16.66 -14.63 -13.91
C ALA A 54 -15.49 -13.60 -13.91
N SER A 55 -15.25 -12.93 -15.03
CA SER A 55 -14.23 -11.88 -15.14
C SER A 55 -14.51 -10.70 -14.19
N TYR A 56 -15.77 -10.30 -14.09
CA TYR A 56 -16.17 -9.23 -13.16
C TYR A 56 -15.95 -9.61 -11.70
N GLU A 57 -16.41 -10.81 -11.30
CA GLU A 57 -16.23 -11.28 -9.92
C GLU A 57 -14.75 -11.49 -9.58
N PHE A 58 -13.95 -11.99 -10.51
CA PHE A 58 -12.51 -12.14 -10.34
C PHE A 58 -11.81 -10.79 -10.12
N ASN A 59 -12.10 -9.79 -10.94
CA ASN A 59 -11.54 -8.45 -10.78
C ASN A 59 -11.97 -7.83 -9.44
N LYS A 60 -13.21 -8.02 -9.03
CA LYS A 60 -13.70 -7.54 -7.74
C LYS A 60 -12.97 -8.21 -6.57
N GLN A 61 -12.83 -9.54 -6.60
CA GLN A 61 -12.09 -10.27 -5.57
C GLN A 61 -10.63 -9.81 -5.49
N ARG A 62 -9.98 -9.59 -6.64
CA ARG A 62 -8.63 -9.04 -6.70
C ARG A 62 -8.52 -7.68 -6.01
N GLU A 63 -9.45 -6.77 -6.25
CA GLU A 63 -9.47 -5.45 -5.61
C GLU A 63 -9.75 -5.55 -4.09
N ASP A 64 -10.62 -6.46 -3.67
CA ASP A 64 -10.91 -6.69 -2.26
C ASP A 64 -9.67 -7.27 -1.53
N ILE A 65 -8.94 -8.19 -2.17
CA ILE A 65 -7.67 -8.74 -1.65
C ILE A 65 -6.62 -7.64 -1.52
N LYS A 66 -6.44 -6.80 -2.55
CA LYS A 66 -5.51 -5.66 -2.49
C LYS A 66 -5.85 -4.70 -1.35
N LEU A 67 -7.12 -4.38 -1.17
CA LEU A 67 -7.57 -3.51 -0.09
C LEU A 67 -7.28 -4.14 1.28
N LYS A 68 -7.62 -5.42 1.46
CA LYS A 68 -7.36 -6.15 2.71
C LYS A 68 -5.87 -6.18 3.04
N TYR A 69 -5.03 -6.46 2.05
CA TYR A 69 -3.58 -6.45 2.23
C TYR A 69 -3.06 -5.05 2.59
N SER A 70 -3.62 -4.00 1.99
CA SER A 70 -3.26 -2.62 2.31
C SER A 70 -3.66 -2.22 3.74
N ILE A 71 -4.83 -2.66 4.20
CA ILE A 71 -5.27 -2.45 5.59
C ILE A 71 -4.29 -3.12 6.54
N ASN A 72 -3.95 -4.37 6.29
CA ASN A 72 -2.98 -5.12 7.12
C ASN A 72 -1.60 -4.43 7.14
N LEU A 73 -1.14 -3.85 6.04
CA LEU A 73 0.11 -3.10 6.01
C LEU A 73 0.04 -1.84 6.89
N VAL A 74 -1.07 -1.10 6.83
CA VAL A 74 -1.25 0.10 7.67
C VAL A 74 -1.34 -0.27 9.14
N GLU A 75 -2.11 -1.31 9.49
CA GLU A 75 -2.21 -1.83 10.85
C GLU A 75 -0.87 -2.34 11.38
N TYR A 76 -0.06 -2.97 10.51
CA TYR A 76 1.28 -3.42 10.89
C TYR A 76 2.20 -2.25 11.25
N PHE A 77 2.06 -1.10 10.58
CA PHE A 77 2.80 0.10 10.96
C PHE A 77 2.47 0.57 12.38
N ASP A 78 1.25 0.33 12.84
CA ASP A 78 0.81 0.67 14.20
C ASP A 78 1.15 -0.39 15.25
N ASN A 79 1.76 -1.50 14.83
CA ASN A 79 2.17 -2.59 15.72
C ASN A 79 3.27 -2.17 16.69
N GLU A 80 3.34 -2.87 17.81
CA GLU A 80 4.28 -2.66 18.90
C GLU A 80 5.76 -2.70 18.46
N TYR A 81 6.10 -3.57 17.49
CA TYR A 81 7.47 -3.67 16.95
C TYR A 81 7.99 -2.39 16.30
N LEU A 82 7.12 -1.55 15.73
CA LEU A 82 7.49 -0.28 15.14
C LEU A 82 7.25 0.90 16.09
N ARG A 83 6.71 0.66 17.28
CA ARG A 83 6.37 1.69 18.25
C ARG A 83 7.60 2.46 18.71
N GLU A 84 8.66 1.75 19.11
CA GLU A 84 9.91 2.39 19.55
C GLU A 84 10.50 3.31 18.49
N VAL A 85 10.50 2.87 17.23
CA VAL A 85 11.02 3.68 16.12
C VAL A 85 10.11 4.87 15.81
N ARG A 86 8.81 4.72 15.95
CA ARG A 86 7.87 5.85 15.80
C ARG A 86 8.07 6.89 16.89
N ASP A 87 8.25 6.45 18.13
CA ASP A 87 8.49 7.34 19.26
C ASP A 87 9.84 8.04 19.12
N LEU A 88 10.88 7.32 18.68
CA LEU A 88 12.16 7.90 18.28
C LEU A 88 12.00 8.96 17.18
N THR A 89 11.25 8.65 16.13
CA THR A 89 11.02 9.58 15.02
C THR A 89 10.33 10.85 15.49
N ARG A 90 9.36 10.73 16.40
CA ARG A 90 8.70 11.87 17.05
C ARG A 90 9.66 12.68 17.88
N ALA A 91 10.44 12.02 18.74
CA ALA A 91 11.42 12.71 19.60
C ALA A 91 12.49 13.43 18.77
N LEU A 92 13.00 12.81 17.71
CA LEU A 92 13.93 13.46 16.77
C LEU A 92 13.28 14.65 16.07
N ARG A 93 12.03 14.56 15.65
CA ARG A 93 11.27 15.67 15.05
C ARG A 93 11.14 16.84 16.03
N ASP A 94 10.84 16.54 17.28
CA ASP A 94 10.54 17.55 18.30
C ASP A 94 11.81 18.17 18.91
N THR A 95 12.97 17.55 18.68
CA THR A 95 14.28 18.00 19.21
C THR A 95 15.17 18.57 18.10
N CYS A 96 15.11 18.02 16.89
CA CYS A 96 15.96 18.35 15.75
C CYS A 96 15.09 18.80 14.58
N ASN A 97 15.15 20.07 14.19
CA ASN A 97 14.35 20.61 13.09
C ASN A 97 14.89 20.22 11.72
N GLU A 98 16.16 19.91 11.57
CA GLU A 98 16.83 19.64 10.30
C GLU A 98 17.26 18.16 10.17
N GLY A 99 17.18 17.62 8.95
CA GLY A 99 17.52 16.22 8.68
C GLY A 99 18.96 15.84 9.00
N GLU A 100 19.91 16.77 8.74
CA GLU A 100 21.34 16.54 9.05
C GLU A 100 21.59 16.48 10.56
N VAL A 101 20.95 17.36 11.34
CA VAL A 101 21.05 17.34 12.81
C VAL A 101 20.45 16.06 13.36
N ALA A 102 19.28 15.65 12.85
CA ALA A 102 18.64 14.40 13.24
C ALA A 102 19.50 13.18 12.89
N SER A 103 20.17 13.18 11.74
CA SER A 103 21.08 12.12 11.32
C SER A 103 22.30 12.02 12.22
N LYS A 104 22.91 13.16 12.60
CA LYS A 104 24.05 13.21 13.53
C LYS A 104 23.64 12.65 14.91
N VAL A 105 22.55 13.14 15.46
CA VAL A 105 22.07 12.66 16.77
C VAL A 105 21.68 11.19 16.73
N LEU A 106 21.11 10.71 15.63
CA LEU A 106 20.82 9.29 15.43
C LEU A 106 22.09 8.45 15.44
N LYS A 107 23.15 8.89 14.78
CA LYS A 107 24.46 8.22 14.77
C LYS A 107 25.05 8.15 16.18
N GLU A 108 25.03 9.26 16.90
CA GLU A 108 25.48 9.35 18.28
C GLU A 108 24.69 8.43 19.24
N LEU A 109 23.34 8.33 19.02
CA LEU A 109 22.50 7.39 19.75
C LEU A 109 22.88 5.92 19.48
N ILE A 110 23.15 5.57 18.22
CA ILE A 110 23.55 4.21 17.81
C ILE A 110 24.92 3.86 18.39
N GLU A 111 25.85 4.82 18.40
CA GLU A 111 27.19 4.69 18.94
C GLU A 111 27.22 4.80 20.49
N ASN A 112 26.06 5.01 21.09
CA ASN A 112 25.87 5.19 22.54
C ASN A 112 26.69 6.35 23.14
N ILE A 113 26.87 7.42 22.34
CA ILE A 113 27.51 8.65 22.81
C ILE A 113 26.52 9.39 23.70
N ASP A 114 26.95 9.74 24.92
CA ASP A 114 26.13 10.46 25.89
C ASP A 114 26.43 11.96 25.83
N ASN A 115 25.48 12.71 25.27
CA ASN A 115 25.46 14.16 25.24
C ASN A 115 24.07 14.70 25.57
N GLU A 116 23.92 16.01 25.63
CA GLU A 116 22.65 16.65 25.99
C GLU A 116 21.50 16.28 25.07
N ASP A 117 21.74 16.22 23.75
CA ASP A 117 20.73 15.92 22.74
C ASP A 117 20.33 14.44 22.79
N THR A 118 21.30 13.53 22.88
CA THR A 118 21.03 12.08 22.99
C THR A 118 20.29 11.77 24.29
N ARG A 119 20.62 12.43 25.39
CA ARG A 119 19.93 12.29 26.67
C ARG A 119 18.48 12.76 26.60
N LYS A 120 18.23 13.95 26.04
CA LYS A 120 16.87 14.48 25.84
C LYS A 120 16.00 13.53 25.01
N ILE A 121 16.59 12.90 23.98
CA ILE A 121 15.85 11.96 23.13
C ILE A 121 15.58 10.66 23.88
N LYS A 122 16.57 10.11 24.58
CA LYS A 122 16.39 8.90 25.40
C LYS A 122 15.29 9.09 26.45
N GLU A 123 15.26 10.22 27.13
CA GLU A 123 14.21 10.56 28.10
C GLU A 123 12.83 10.66 27.44
N LYS A 124 12.71 11.36 26.30
CA LYS A 124 11.44 11.51 25.58
C LYS A 124 10.90 10.18 25.01
N CYS A 125 11.79 9.30 24.57
CA CYS A 125 11.40 8.00 24.00
C CYS A 125 11.19 6.92 25.05
N GLY A 126 11.61 7.13 26.30
CA GLY A 126 11.64 6.09 27.32
C GLY A 126 12.63 4.96 26.98
N ILE A 127 13.62 5.21 26.11
CA ILE A 127 14.60 4.22 25.67
C ILE A 127 15.71 4.19 26.71
N SER A 128 15.75 3.14 27.53
CA SER A 128 16.82 2.92 28.50
C SER A 128 18.10 2.35 27.88
N GLU A 129 17.98 1.57 26.79
CA GLU A 129 19.12 0.95 26.12
C GLU A 129 19.03 1.11 24.59
N THR A 130 20.11 1.64 23.99
CA THR A 130 20.20 1.85 22.52
C THR A 130 20.58 0.60 21.74
N LYS A 131 20.85 -0.53 22.40
CA LYS A 131 21.29 -1.79 21.75
C LYS A 131 20.34 -2.30 20.66
N ASN A 132 19.06 -2.00 20.78
CA ASN A 132 18.04 -2.44 19.81
C ASN A 132 17.72 -1.40 18.74
N LEU A 133 18.20 -0.16 18.86
CA LEU A 133 17.80 0.94 18.01
C LEU A 133 18.14 0.70 16.52
N LYS A 134 19.38 0.27 16.24
CA LYS A 134 19.81 -0.08 14.87
C LYS A 134 18.92 -1.17 14.27
N ARG A 135 18.57 -2.18 15.05
CA ARG A 135 17.68 -3.27 14.62
C ARG A 135 16.28 -2.77 14.34
N SER A 136 15.76 -1.92 15.21
CA SER A 136 14.42 -1.32 15.03
C SER A 136 14.35 -0.43 13.79
N LEU A 137 15.42 0.32 13.49
CA LEU A 137 15.53 1.10 12.24
C LEU A 137 15.53 0.19 11.01
N ILE A 138 16.29 -0.89 11.03
CA ILE A 138 16.30 -1.88 9.94
C ILE A 138 14.88 -2.43 9.72
N TYR A 139 14.13 -2.75 10.78
CA TYR A 139 12.74 -3.20 10.65
C TYR A 139 11.84 -2.13 10.03
N LEU A 140 12.02 -0.85 10.40
CA LEU A 140 11.27 0.24 9.79
C LEU A 140 11.54 0.34 8.29
N PHE A 141 12.81 0.29 7.88
CA PHE A 141 13.17 0.41 6.47
C PHE A 141 12.74 -0.81 5.66
N ASN A 142 12.84 -2.02 6.21
CA ASN A 142 12.29 -3.23 5.60
C ASN A 142 10.76 -3.14 5.44
N TYR A 143 10.07 -2.54 6.40
CA TYR A 143 8.64 -2.28 6.28
C TYR A 143 8.33 -1.34 5.10
N TRP A 144 9.05 -0.22 4.98
CA TRP A 144 8.88 0.72 3.88
C TRP A 144 9.23 0.12 2.52
N GLN A 145 10.26 -0.70 2.45
CA GLN A 145 10.59 -1.46 1.24
C GLN A 145 9.45 -2.41 0.85
N LYS A 146 8.83 -3.07 1.83
CA LYS A 146 7.66 -3.91 1.59
C LYS A 146 6.47 -3.12 1.06
N VAL A 147 6.25 -1.90 1.55
CA VAL A 147 5.22 -0.99 1.02
C VAL A 147 5.52 -0.63 -0.43
N TYR A 148 6.77 -0.25 -0.74
CA TYR A 148 7.21 0.05 -2.10
C TYR A 148 6.98 -1.12 -3.05
N THR A 149 7.47 -2.30 -2.69
CA THR A 149 7.26 -3.54 -3.45
C THR A 149 5.77 -3.82 -3.69
N GLY A 150 4.93 -3.61 -2.68
CA GLY A 150 3.48 -3.75 -2.81
C GLY A 150 2.86 -2.80 -3.84
N ILE A 151 3.37 -1.57 -3.96
CA ILE A 151 2.95 -0.58 -4.96
C ILE A 151 3.47 -1.00 -6.34
N GLU A 152 4.77 -1.30 -6.46
CA GLU A 152 5.44 -1.67 -7.70
C GLU A 152 4.77 -2.88 -8.39
N TYR A 153 4.47 -3.92 -7.63
CA TYR A 153 3.81 -5.13 -8.14
C TYR A 153 2.26 -5.03 -8.14
N GLN A 154 1.71 -3.85 -7.90
CA GLN A 154 0.26 -3.63 -7.86
C GLN A 154 -0.49 -4.61 -6.91
N ALA A 155 0.17 -5.06 -5.86
CA ALA A 155 -0.38 -5.96 -4.86
C ALA A 155 -1.23 -5.25 -3.80
N VAL A 156 -1.16 -3.92 -3.73
CA VAL A 156 -1.86 -3.07 -2.76
C VAL A 156 -2.89 -2.15 -3.43
N ASN A 157 -3.83 -1.66 -2.64
CA ASN A 157 -4.67 -0.54 -3.03
C ASN A 157 -3.88 0.76 -2.83
N GLU A 158 -3.28 1.24 -3.90
CA GLU A 158 -2.39 2.41 -3.92
C GLU A 158 -3.03 3.66 -3.30
N LYS A 159 -4.30 3.92 -3.62
CA LYS A 159 -5.03 5.07 -3.07
C LYS A 159 -5.14 4.99 -1.55
N TYR A 160 -5.37 3.79 -1.01
CA TYR A 160 -5.45 3.56 0.43
C TYR A 160 -4.10 3.77 1.10
N ILE A 161 -3.04 3.19 0.53
CA ILE A 161 -1.66 3.33 1.03
C ILE A 161 -1.23 4.80 1.03
N ARG A 162 -1.43 5.53 -0.07
CA ARG A 162 -1.09 6.96 -0.15
C ARG A 162 -1.80 7.76 0.92
N HIS A 163 -3.09 7.54 1.11
CA HIS A 163 -3.89 8.28 2.08
C HIS A 163 -3.37 8.13 3.52
N HIS A 164 -2.96 6.94 3.89
CA HIS A 164 -2.59 6.64 5.27
C HIS A 164 -1.09 6.81 5.56
N LEU A 165 -0.23 6.54 4.60
CA LEU A 165 1.21 6.39 4.85
C LEU A 165 2.10 7.46 4.22
N SER A 166 1.66 8.16 3.15
CA SER A 166 2.56 9.04 2.37
C SER A 166 3.20 10.13 3.20
N LYS A 167 2.42 10.88 3.99
CA LYS A 167 2.93 11.99 4.80
C LYS A 167 3.91 11.53 5.87
N VAL A 168 3.60 10.40 6.50
CA VAL A 168 4.46 9.82 7.54
C VAL A 168 5.79 9.38 6.94
N PHE A 169 5.73 8.66 5.81
CA PHE A 169 6.92 8.19 5.13
C PHE A 169 7.82 9.33 4.63
N ILE A 170 7.27 10.31 3.91
CA ILE A 170 8.03 11.47 3.42
C ILE A 170 8.73 12.19 4.57
N SER A 171 8.02 12.40 5.69
CA SER A 171 8.60 13.04 6.88
C SER A 171 9.72 12.21 7.50
N GLN A 172 9.59 10.90 7.56
CA GLN A 172 10.62 10.00 8.09
C GLN A 172 11.80 9.92 7.13
N TYR A 173 11.57 9.73 5.83
CA TYR A 173 12.61 9.61 4.83
C TYR A 173 13.52 10.84 4.81
N LYS A 174 12.96 12.03 4.68
CA LYS A 174 13.73 13.29 4.66
C LYS A 174 14.60 13.48 5.92
N ARG A 175 14.17 12.97 7.05
CA ARG A 175 14.91 13.07 8.31
C ARG A 175 16.04 12.06 8.42
N PHE A 176 15.83 10.86 7.87
CA PHE A 176 16.81 9.79 7.93
C PHE A 176 17.69 9.69 6.68
N GLU A 177 17.38 10.43 5.61
CA GLU A 177 18.08 10.35 4.33
C GLU A 177 19.61 10.47 4.46
N PRO A 178 20.19 11.43 5.24
CA PRO A 178 21.64 11.50 5.38
C PRO A 178 22.22 10.24 6.01
N TRP A 179 21.58 9.74 7.05
CA TRP A 179 22.01 8.49 7.71
C TRP A 179 21.83 7.27 6.78
N LEU A 180 20.75 7.21 6.03
CA LEU A 180 20.48 6.15 5.04
C LEU A 180 21.53 6.15 3.94
N SER A 181 21.90 7.32 3.41
CA SER A 181 22.92 7.43 2.36
C SER A 181 24.29 6.97 2.83
N GLU A 182 24.67 7.23 4.07
CA GLU A 182 25.93 6.76 4.64
C GLU A 182 25.95 5.26 4.92
N ASN A 183 24.85 4.70 5.42
CA ASN A 183 24.84 3.35 5.97
C ASN A 183 24.27 2.28 5.03
N LEU A 184 23.31 2.62 4.16
CA LEU A 184 22.71 1.68 3.20
C LEU A 184 23.33 1.76 1.83
N SER A 185 23.79 2.92 1.36
CA SER A 185 24.37 3.05 0.02
C SER A 185 25.53 2.10 -0.25
N ASN A 186 26.28 1.73 0.78
CA ASN A 186 27.42 0.82 0.69
C ASN A 186 27.05 -0.65 0.94
N ASN A 187 26.03 -0.92 1.75
CA ASN A 187 25.70 -2.27 2.21
C ASN A 187 24.45 -2.84 1.55
N ASP A 188 23.47 -1.99 1.21
CA ASP A 188 22.23 -2.39 0.54
C ASP A 188 21.74 -1.26 -0.38
N LYS A 189 22.48 -1.07 -1.47
CA LYS A 189 22.18 -0.03 -2.48
C LYS A 189 20.76 -0.14 -3.02
N LYS A 190 20.26 -1.36 -3.21
CA LYS A 190 18.89 -1.58 -3.71
C LYS A 190 17.84 -1.07 -2.73
N GLN A 191 18.00 -1.38 -1.45
CA GLN A 191 17.05 -0.90 -0.43
C GLN A 191 17.02 0.63 -0.37
N PHE A 192 18.18 1.28 -0.46
CA PHE A 192 18.25 2.74 -0.49
C PHE A 192 17.54 3.32 -1.72
N GLU A 193 17.76 2.75 -2.91
CA GLU A 193 17.08 3.18 -4.14
C GLU A 193 15.56 2.96 -4.06
N ASP A 194 15.10 1.83 -3.53
CA ASP A 194 13.67 1.53 -3.34
C ASP A 194 13.00 2.58 -2.42
N LEU A 195 13.65 2.96 -1.34
CA LEU A 195 13.15 3.99 -0.41
C LEU A 195 13.13 5.37 -1.06
N LYS A 196 14.15 5.72 -1.84
CA LYS A 196 14.21 6.96 -2.60
C LYS A 196 13.07 7.03 -3.63
N ASN A 197 12.89 5.97 -4.40
CA ASN A 197 11.81 5.85 -5.39
C ASN A 197 10.43 5.96 -4.73
N LEU A 198 10.23 5.37 -3.55
CA LEU A 198 8.99 5.51 -2.80
C LEU A 198 8.75 6.96 -2.36
N CYS A 199 9.82 7.68 -1.96
CA CYS A 199 9.71 9.08 -1.59
C CYS A 199 9.31 9.96 -2.78
N GLU A 200 9.95 9.77 -3.91
CA GLU A 200 9.63 10.46 -5.16
C GLU A 200 8.21 10.14 -5.62
N TYR A 201 7.81 8.87 -5.55
CA TYR A 201 6.46 8.44 -5.90
C TYR A 201 5.39 9.15 -5.06
N PHE A 202 5.54 9.20 -3.74
CA PHE A 202 4.59 9.87 -2.86
C PHE A 202 4.60 11.39 -3.00
N THR A 203 5.75 11.97 -3.32
CA THR A 203 5.89 13.42 -3.53
C THR A 203 5.23 13.86 -4.83
N ASN A 204 5.40 13.08 -5.90
CA ASN A 204 4.86 13.39 -7.21
C ASN A 204 3.37 13.04 -7.36
N ASN A 205 2.81 12.23 -6.46
CA ASN A 205 1.41 11.83 -6.43
C ASN A 205 0.73 12.24 -5.13
N PRO A 206 0.58 13.55 -4.85
CA PRO A 206 -0.09 14.02 -3.64
C PRO A 206 -1.56 13.58 -3.63
N ILE A 207 -2.16 13.54 -2.42
CA ILE A 207 -3.56 13.14 -2.22
C ILE A 207 -4.49 14.30 -2.54
#